data_f426b5892129b2bde27bca4da8a42b0c
#
_entry.id   f426b5892129b2bde27bca4da8a42b0c
#
_cell.length_a   1.000
_cell.length_b   1.000
_cell.length_c   1.000
_cell.angle_alpha   90.00
_cell.angle_beta   90.00
_cell.angle_gamma   90.00
#
_symmetry.space_group_name_H-M   'P 1'
#
loop_
_entity.id
_entity.type
_entity.pdbx_description
1 polymer ?
#
loop_
_entity_poly.entity_id
_entity_poly.type
_entity_poly.pdbx_seq_one_letter_code
_entity_poly.pdbx_strand_id
1 'polypeptide(L)'
;MNTNEFEQFIQDNGKDILRFCRMTCGDKESGDELYQDTMLKLLEKKEHLDFRQNIKSYALSISMLLWKNKRKKYANRKRLAPMESIDRMEEEGNLTVKDLTVNSPENYMIQMDISNAVQQIVANLPEIYRMPIHLYYSANMSVQEIAQVLHIPEGTVKSRMNKARRLLKIELE
;
A
#
# COMPACT_ATOMS: atom_id res chain seq x y z
N MET A 1 -24.28 -4.39 5.42
CA MET A 1 -23.51 -5.65 5.30
C MET A 1 -23.66 -6.47 6.57
N ASN A 2 -24.14 -7.72 6.46
CA ASN A 2 -24.28 -8.62 7.60
C ASN A 2 -22.92 -9.28 7.98
N THR A 3 -22.89 -10.04 9.09
CA THR A 3 -21.63 -10.66 9.57
C THR A 3 -21.08 -11.69 8.60
N ASN A 4 -21.93 -12.53 7.98
CA ASN A 4 -21.50 -13.55 7.03
C ASN A 4 -20.92 -12.92 5.74
N GLU A 5 -21.54 -11.85 5.26
CA GLU A 5 -21.03 -11.08 4.11
C GLU A 5 -19.68 -10.43 4.41
N PHE A 6 -19.47 -9.97 5.64
CA PHE A 6 -18.18 -9.40 6.05
C PHE A 6 -17.09 -10.47 6.16
N GLU A 7 -17.41 -11.63 6.72
CA GLU A 7 -16.49 -12.77 6.77
C GLU A 7 -16.08 -13.23 5.37
N GLN A 8 -17.05 -13.35 4.46
CA GLN A 8 -16.80 -13.68 3.07
C GLN A 8 -15.90 -12.63 2.39
N PHE A 9 -16.17 -11.35 2.61
CA PHE A 9 -15.33 -10.26 2.10
C PHE A 9 -13.88 -10.38 2.59
N ILE A 10 -13.67 -10.70 3.87
CA ILE A 10 -12.31 -10.89 4.42
C ILE A 10 -11.64 -12.11 3.79
N GLN A 11 -12.35 -13.23 3.61
CA GLN A 11 -11.82 -14.41 2.96
C GLN A 11 -11.35 -14.12 1.52
N ASP A 12 -12.15 -13.39 0.77
CA ASP A 12 -11.90 -13.10 -0.65
C ASP A 12 -10.83 -12.01 -0.86
N ASN A 13 -10.79 -11.00 0.01
CA ASN A 13 -9.97 -9.80 -0.22
C ASN A 13 -8.91 -9.53 0.85
N GLY A 14 -8.96 -10.21 1.99
CA GLY A 14 -8.11 -9.92 3.15
C GLY A 14 -6.62 -10.04 2.82
N LYS A 15 -6.21 -11.06 2.06
CA LYS A 15 -4.81 -11.25 1.64
C LYS A 15 -4.30 -10.10 0.78
N ASP A 16 -5.10 -9.61 -0.16
CA ASP A 16 -4.73 -8.51 -1.05
C ASP A 16 -4.60 -7.20 -0.27
N ILE A 17 -5.54 -6.95 0.65
CA ILE A 17 -5.52 -5.75 1.50
C ILE A 17 -4.33 -5.79 2.46
N LEU A 18 -4.04 -6.96 3.08
CA LEU A 18 -2.86 -7.14 3.94
C LEU A 18 -1.56 -6.87 3.17
N ARG A 19 -1.43 -7.46 1.98
CA ARG A 19 -0.29 -7.23 1.10
C ARG A 19 -0.13 -5.74 0.78
N PHE A 20 -1.23 -5.07 0.41
CA PHE A 20 -1.21 -3.63 0.14
C PHE A 20 -0.75 -2.82 1.35
N CYS A 21 -1.24 -3.12 2.56
CA CYS A 21 -0.83 -2.44 3.79
C CYS A 21 0.67 -2.62 4.07
N ARG A 22 1.21 -3.83 3.94
CA ARG A 22 2.65 -4.11 4.11
C ARG A 22 3.50 -3.36 3.09
N MET A 23 3.07 -3.34 1.82
CA MET A 23 3.76 -2.61 0.75
C MET A 23 3.70 -1.09 0.97
N THR A 24 2.61 -0.58 1.52
CA THR A 24 2.44 0.84 1.85
C THR A 24 3.35 1.27 2.99
N CYS A 25 3.46 0.47 4.05
CA CYS A 25 4.30 0.76 5.20
C CYS A 25 5.78 0.48 4.95
N GLY A 26 6.12 -0.46 4.06
CA GLY A 26 7.49 -0.88 3.77
C GLY A 26 8.05 -1.90 4.76
N ASP A 27 7.31 -2.27 5.81
CA ASP A 27 7.66 -3.30 6.77
C ASP A 27 6.44 -4.12 7.18
N LYS A 28 6.70 -5.33 7.70
CA LYS A 28 5.65 -6.29 8.04
C LYS A 28 4.83 -5.83 9.26
N GLU A 29 5.49 -5.37 10.31
CA GLU A 29 4.85 -5.05 11.58
C GLU A 29 3.89 -3.87 11.45
N SER A 30 4.37 -2.74 10.90
CA SER A 30 3.53 -1.57 10.63
C SER A 30 2.43 -1.88 9.62
N GLY A 31 2.70 -2.76 8.64
CA GLY A 31 1.71 -3.19 7.66
C GLY A 31 0.60 -4.04 8.26
N ASP A 32 0.94 -4.97 9.17
CA ASP A 32 -0.02 -5.80 9.89
C ASP A 32 -0.90 -4.93 10.82
N GLU A 33 -0.30 -3.95 11.51
CA GLU A 33 -1.02 -2.97 12.31
C GLU A 33 -1.98 -2.11 11.45
N LEU A 34 -1.50 -1.60 10.32
CA LEU A 34 -2.35 -0.84 9.40
C LEU A 34 -3.52 -1.67 8.85
N TYR A 35 -3.28 -2.95 8.58
CA TYR A 35 -4.34 -3.88 8.16
C TYR A 35 -5.38 -4.07 9.26
N GLN A 36 -4.97 -4.30 10.51
CA GLN A 36 -5.87 -4.45 11.64
C GLN A 36 -6.73 -3.19 11.85
N ASP A 37 -6.10 -2.01 11.85
CA ASP A 37 -6.79 -0.72 11.96
C ASP A 37 -7.81 -0.54 10.83
N THR A 38 -7.45 -0.95 9.60
CA THR A 38 -8.34 -0.89 8.44
C THR A 38 -9.55 -1.80 8.63
N MET A 39 -9.34 -3.05 9.07
CA MET A 39 -10.42 -4.00 9.31
C MET A 39 -11.35 -3.54 10.43
N LEU A 40 -10.80 -2.99 11.51
CA LEU A 40 -11.59 -2.41 12.60
C LEU A 40 -12.48 -1.26 12.09
N LYS A 41 -11.93 -0.36 11.28
CA LYS A 41 -12.71 0.75 10.69
C LYS A 41 -13.79 0.27 9.74
N LEU A 42 -13.54 -0.79 8.97
CA LEU A 42 -14.57 -1.41 8.14
C LEU A 42 -15.66 -2.06 9.00
N LEU A 43 -15.28 -2.76 10.06
CA LEU A 43 -16.24 -3.40 10.97
C LEU A 43 -17.13 -2.38 11.68
N GLU A 44 -16.58 -1.25 12.14
CA GLU A 44 -17.35 -0.14 12.74
C GLU A 44 -18.40 0.42 11.77
N LYS A 45 -18.09 0.41 10.46
CA LYS A 45 -18.97 0.96 9.43
C LYS A 45 -19.80 -0.08 8.68
N LYS A 46 -19.71 -1.37 9.06
CA LYS A 46 -20.31 -2.48 8.30
C LYS A 46 -21.80 -2.30 8.00
N GLU A 47 -22.57 -1.70 8.91
CA GLU A 47 -24.01 -1.50 8.75
C GLU A 47 -24.34 -0.51 7.62
N HIS A 48 -23.43 0.42 7.33
CA HIS A 48 -23.58 1.44 6.29
C HIS A 48 -22.95 1.04 4.96
N LEU A 49 -22.29 -0.13 4.91
CA LEU A 49 -21.65 -0.62 3.68
C LEU A 49 -22.64 -1.41 2.84
N ASP A 50 -22.75 -1.02 1.57
CA ASP A 50 -23.50 -1.78 0.57
C ASP A 50 -22.56 -2.76 -0.14
N PHE A 51 -22.84 -4.06 -0.02
CA PHE A 51 -22.06 -5.12 -0.68
C PHE A 51 -22.01 -5.01 -2.22
N ARG A 52 -22.95 -4.25 -2.80
CA ARG A 52 -22.97 -3.97 -4.24
C ARG A 52 -21.91 -2.96 -4.69
N GLN A 53 -21.36 -2.21 -3.74
CA GLN A 53 -20.28 -1.26 -4.01
C GLN A 53 -18.92 -1.95 -3.95
N ASN A 54 -17.88 -1.35 -4.53
CA ASN A 54 -16.52 -1.88 -4.47
C ASN A 54 -15.92 -1.67 -3.07
N ILE A 55 -16.26 -2.58 -2.13
CA ILE A 55 -15.80 -2.53 -0.74
C ILE A 55 -14.28 -2.64 -0.65
N LYS A 56 -13.64 -3.38 -1.59
CA LYS A 56 -12.17 -3.48 -1.65
C LYS A 56 -11.54 -2.12 -1.88
N SER A 57 -12.02 -1.34 -2.85
CA SER A 57 -11.54 0.03 -3.09
C SER A 57 -11.76 0.93 -1.88
N TYR A 58 -12.90 0.78 -1.20
CA TYR A 58 -13.18 1.52 0.04
C TYR A 58 -12.22 1.15 1.17
N ALA A 59 -11.93 -0.15 1.37
CA ALA A 59 -10.94 -0.62 2.34
C ALA A 59 -9.55 -0.03 2.08
N LEU A 60 -9.10 -0.02 0.82
CA LEU A 60 -7.82 0.55 0.42
C LEU A 60 -7.79 2.08 0.63
N SER A 61 -8.91 2.78 0.41
CA SER A 61 -9.05 4.20 0.72
C SER A 61 -8.88 4.47 2.22
N ILE A 62 -9.50 3.64 3.07
CA ILE A 62 -9.33 3.71 4.53
C ILE A 62 -7.87 3.47 4.91
N SER A 63 -7.23 2.44 4.37
CA SER A 63 -5.81 2.15 4.64
C SER A 63 -4.92 3.35 4.31
N MET A 64 -5.12 3.97 3.15
CA MET A 64 -4.36 5.16 2.74
C MET A 64 -4.61 6.36 3.65
N LEU A 65 -5.84 6.58 4.09
CA LEU A 65 -6.17 7.66 5.02
C LEU A 65 -5.50 7.45 6.38
N LEU A 66 -5.59 6.23 6.92
CA LEU A 66 -4.97 5.86 8.19
C LEU A 66 -3.44 6.02 8.11
N TRP A 67 -2.82 5.56 7.03
CA TRP A 67 -1.39 5.71 6.78
C TRP A 67 -0.95 7.18 6.75
N LYS A 68 -1.64 8.02 5.98
CA LYS A 68 -1.36 9.46 5.92
C LYS A 68 -1.48 10.12 7.29
N ASN A 69 -2.51 9.76 8.07
CA ASN A 69 -2.72 10.29 9.42
C ASN A 69 -1.61 9.85 10.38
N LYS A 70 -1.16 8.59 10.34
CA LYS A 70 -0.02 8.10 11.13
C LYS A 70 1.26 8.86 10.79
N ARG A 71 1.57 9.04 9.53
CA ARG A 71 2.75 9.83 9.08
C ARG A 71 2.69 11.28 9.55
N LYS A 72 1.54 11.94 9.40
CA LYS A 72 1.35 13.33 9.87
C LYS A 72 1.54 13.43 11.38
N LYS A 73 1.00 12.50 12.15
CA LYS A 73 1.15 12.46 13.61
C LYS A 73 2.61 12.25 14.01
N TYR A 74 3.33 11.37 13.32
CA TYR A 74 4.75 11.12 13.57
C TYR A 74 5.62 12.35 13.24
N ALA A 75 5.39 12.98 12.09
CA ALA A 75 6.09 14.21 11.69
C ALA A 75 5.84 15.37 12.68
N ASN A 76 4.60 15.52 13.17
CA ASN A 76 4.27 16.53 14.16
C ASN A 76 4.96 16.26 15.52
N ARG A 77 5.05 14.98 15.96
CA ARG A 77 5.77 14.63 17.18
C ARG A 77 7.26 14.93 17.07
N LYS A 78 7.90 14.65 15.93
CA LYS A 78 9.32 15.01 15.67
C LYS A 78 9.56 16.52 15.74
N ARG A 79 8.60 17.33 15.30
CA ARG A 79 8.69 18.81 15.36
C ARG A 79 8.49 19.37 16.78
N LEU A 80 7.77 18.67 17.64
CA LEU A 80 7.44 19.11 19.00
C LEU A 80 8.40 18.51 20.07
N ALA A 81 9.24 17.54 19.71
CA ALA A 81 10.27 17.02 20.61
C ALA A 81 11.41 18.06 20.73
N PRO A 82 11.93 18.36 21.96
CA PRO A 82 13.09 19.21 22.12
C PRO A 82 14.26 18.59 21.35
N MET A 83 14.96 19.41 20.56
CA MET A 83 16.14 19.02 19.80
C MET A 83 17.27 18.63 20.77
N GLU A 84 17.43 17.35 21.03
CA GLU A 84 18.77 16.81 21.25
C GLU A 84 19.35 16.50 19.87
N SER A 85 20.41 17.19 19.56
CA SER A 85 21.13 17.18 18.30
C SER A 85 21.67 15.78 17.99
N ILE A 86 21.12 15.13 16.97
CA ILE A 86 21.82 14.11 16.21
C ILE A 86 21.51 14.34 14.73
N ASP A 87 22.55 14.60 13.98
CA ASP A 87 22.77 14.67 12.56
C ASP A 87 21.57 14.65 11.60
N ARG A 88 21.52 15.73 10.83
CA ARG A 88 20.83 15.80 9.54
C ARG A 88 21.24 14.61 8.67
N MET A 89 20.43 13.60 8.62
CA MET A 89 20.34 12.72 7.48
C MET A 89 19.07 13.10 6.71
N GLU A 90 19.29 13.52 5.50
CA GLU A 90 18.28 13.84 4.52
C GLU A 90 17.31 12.67 4.38
N GLU A 91 16.05 12.89 4.79
CA GLU A 91 14.98 11.90 4.61
C GLU A 91 14.45 11.96 3.17
N GLU A 92 15.22 11.47 2.24
CA GLU A 92 14.66 10.73 1.13
C GLU A 92 14.42 9.32 1.65
N GLY A 93 13.12 8.99 1.83
CA GLY A 93 12.71 7.70 2.42
C GLY A 93 13.13 6.52 1.59
N ASN A 94 14.33 6.04 1.83
CA ASN A 94 14.84 4.77 1.36
C ASN A 94 14.57 3.71 2.44
N LEU A 95 13.31 3.26 2.52
CA LEU A 95 12.96 2.07 3.29
C LEU A 95 13.36 0.85 2.46
N THR A 96 14.55 0.33 2.73
CA THR A 96 14.99 -0.98 2.25
C THR A 96 14.02 -2.05 2.75
N VAL A 97 13.35 -2.68 1.80
CA VAL A 97 12.54 -3.87 2.04
C VAL A 97 13.49 -5.03 2.38
N LYS A 98 13.74 -5.26 3.66
CA LYS A 98 14.29 -6.52 4.16
C LYS A 98 13.13 -7.37 4.66
N ASP A 99 13.05 -8.57 4.13
CA ASP A 99 12.23 -9.72 4.54
C ASP A 99 10.73 -9.69 4.18
N LEU A 100 10.45 -10.02 2.93
CA LEU A 100 9.19 -10.63 2.53
C LEU A 100 9.44 -12.05 1.98
N THR A 101 10.13 -12.88 2.76
CA THR A 101 10.22 -14.32 2.43
C THR A 101 9.14 -15.07 3.21
N VAL A 102 8.12 -15.53 2.49
CA VAL A 102 7.25 -16.61 2.96
C VAL A 102 7.57 -17.85 2.11
N ASN A 103 8.03 -18.86 2.80
CA ASN A 103 8.46 -20.17 2.30
C ASN A 103 7.45 -20.88 1.42
N SER A 104 7.95 -21.52 0.37
CA SER A 104 7.39 -22.75 -0.14
C SER A 104 8.14 -23.36 -1.34
N PRO A 105 7.92 -24.65 -1.74
CA PRO A 105 9.00 -25.52 -2.24
C PRO A 105 9.26 -25.47 -3.76
N GLU A 106 10.34 -26.01 -4.08
CA GLU A 106 11.28 -26.28 -5.18
C GLU A 106 10.89 -26.14 -6.68
N ASN A 107 9.63 -26.03 -7.09
CA ASN A 107 9.25 -25.86 -8.51
C ASN A 107 8.80 -24.46 -8.91
N TYR A 108 8.87 -23.50 -8.00
CA TYR A 108 8.52 -22.10 -8.21
C TYR A 108 9.73 -21.16 -8.44
N MET A 109 10.94 -21.69 -8.39
CA MET A 109 12.15 -20.85 -8.21
C MET A 109 12.41 -19.86 -9.36
N ILE A 110 12.21 -20.21 -10.60
CA ILE A 110 12.54 -19.31 -11.74
C ILE A 110 11.49 -18.21 -11.92
N GLN A 111 10.20 -18.51 -11.76
CA GLN A 111 9.14 -17.49 -11.77
C GLN A 111 9.14 -16.61 -10.52
N MET A 112 9.55 -17.18 -9.37
CA MET A 112 9.70 -16.43 -8.12
C MET A 112 10.84 -15.42 -8.19
N ASP A 113 11.96 -15.74 -8.80
CA ASP A 113 13.10 -14.84 -8.89
C ASP A 113 12.79 -13.59 -9.73
N ILE A 114 12.09 -13.73 -10.84
CA ILE A 114 11.66 -12.61 -11.67
C ILE A 114 10.57 -11.79 -10.94
N SER A 115 9.62 -12.45 -10.30
CA SER A 115 8.57 -11.77 -9.53
C SER A 115 9.14 -11.02 -8.33
N ASN A 116 10.11 -11.60 -7.63
CA ASN A 116 10.79 -10.98 -6.50
C ASN A 116 11.66 -9.80 -6.95
N ALA A 117 12.39 -9.93 -8.06
CA ALA A 117 13.17 -8.84 -8.63
C ALA A 117 12.29 -7.65 -9.02
N VAL A 118 11.19 -7.90 -9.73
CA VAL A 118 10.22 -6.84 -10.10
C VAL A 118 9.62 -6.19 -8.85
N GLN A 119 9.28 -6.98 -7.82
CA GLN A 119 8.74 -6.43 -6.57
C GLN A 119 9.76 -5.55 -5.84
N GLN A 120 11.03 -5.93 -5.82
CA GLN A 120 12.10 -5.11 -5.24
C GLN A 120 12.29 -3.81 -6.01
N ILE A 121 12.32 -3.85 -7.33
CA ILE A 121 12.44 -2.65 -8.17
C ILE A 121 11.24 -1.72 -7.94
N VAL A 122 10.02 -2.26 -7.87
CA VAL A 122 8.82 -1.47 -7.56
C VAL A 122 8.90 -0.87 -6.15
N ALA A 123 9.42 -1.63 -5.17
CA ALA A 123 9.58 -1.15 -3.80
C ALA A 123 10.56 0.03 -3.68
N ASN A 124 11.57 0.09 -4.56
CA ASN A 124 12.55 1.18 -4.61
C ASN A 124 12.01 2.44 -5.31
N LEU A 125 10.86 2.38 -5.98
CA LEU A 125 10.26 3.57 -6.57
C LEU A 125 9.86 4.57 -5.48
N PRO A 126 10.01 5.89 -5.71
CA PRO A 126 9.41 6.91 -4.87
C PRO A 126 7.92 6.66 -4.66
N GLU A 127 7.42 6.91 -3.44
CA GLU A 127 6.03 6.62 -3.05
C GLU A 127 4.99 7.19 -4.02
N ILE A 128 5.24 8.39 -4.55
CA ILE A 128 4.34 9.06 -5.50
C ILE A 128 4.14 8.29 -6.81
N TYR A 129 5.09 7.45 -7.20
CA TYR A 129 5.03 6.59 -8.38
C TYR A 129 4.62 5.17 -8.02
N ARG A 130 5.10 4.68 -6.86
CA ARG A 130 4.83 3.33 -6.37
C ARG A 130 3.36 3.10 -6.06
N MET A 131 2.70 4.04 -5.35
CA MET A 131 1.30 3.88 -4.93
C MET A 131 0.33 3.71 -6.10
N PRO A 132 0.35 4.54 -7.16
CA PRO A 132 -0.52 4.32 -8.32
C PRO A 132 -0.30 2.95 -8.98
N ILE A 133 0.96 2.47 -9.06
CA ILE A 133 1.29 1.16 -9.62
C ILE A 133 0.65 0.05 -8.78
N HIS A 134 0.79 0.08 -7.47
CA HIS A 134 0.21 -0.93 -6.59
C HIS A 134 -1.32 -0.95 -6.65
N LEU A 135 -1.96 0.22 -6.60
CA LEU A 135 -3.42 0.32 -6.69
C LEU A 135 -3.95 -0.22 -8.04
N TYR A 136 -3.23 0.04 -9.12
CA TYR A 136 -3.64 -0.41 -10.45
C TYR A 136 -3.43 -1.93 -10.63
N TYR A 137 -2.20 -2.43 -10.39
CA TYR A 137 -1.85 -3.82 -10.71
C TYR A 137 -2.16 -4.82 -9.58
N SER A 138 -2.05 -4.43 -8.32
CA SER A 138 -2.28 -5.35 -7.20
C SER A 138 -3.71 -5.30 -6.68
N ALA A 139 -4.36 -4.15 -6.74
CA ALA A 139 -5.73 -3.97 -6.27
C ALA A 139 -6.78 -3.94 -7.40
N ASN A 140 -6.34 -4.00 -8.67
CA ASN A 140 -7.20 -3.93 -9.86
C ASN A 140 -8.12 -2.69 -9.89
N MET A 141 -7.60 -1.55 -9.45
CA MET A 141 -8.37 -0.31 -9.43
C MET A 141 -8.27 0.43 -10.77
N SER A 142 -9.37 1.04 -11.18
CA SER A 142 -9.40 1.97 -12.30
C SER A 142 -8.62 3.26 -11.98
N VAL A 143 -8.19 3.97 -13.00
CA VAL A 143 -7.53 5.29 -12.84
C VAL A 143 -8.41 6.27 -12.05
N GLN A 144 -9.73 6.22 -12.26
CA GLN A 144 -10.70 7.06 -11.56
C GLN A 144 -10.74 6.73 -10.06
N GLU A 145 -10.81 5.44 -9.70
CA GLU A 145 -10.78 5.01 -8.30
C GLU A 145 -9.44 5.38 -7.63
N ILE A 146 -8.32 5.21 -8.33
CA ILE A 146 -6.99 5.61 -7.84
C ILE A 146 -6.93 7.12 -7.58
N ALA A 147 -7.49 7.93 -8.48
CA ALA A 147 -7.56 9.38 -8.33
C ALA A 147 -8.34 9.77 -7.06
N GLN A 148 -9.46 9.09 -6.79
CA GLN A 148 -10.26 9.28 -5.58
C GLN A 148 -9.49 8.87 -4.32
N VAL A 149 -8.86 7.68 -4.32
CA VAL A 149 -8.09 7.17 -3.16
C VAL A 149 -6.89 8.06 -2.82
N LEU A 150 -6.16 8.51 -3.83
CA LEU A 150 -4.98 9.33 -3.65
C LEU A 150 -5.30 10.84 -3.51
N HIS A 151 -6.55 11.24 -3.75
CA HIS A 151 -7.00 12.65 -3.78
C HIS A 151 -6.18 13.50 -4.76
N ILE A 152 -5.98 13.00 -5.97
CA ILE A 152 -5.28 13.67 -7.07
C ILE A 152 -6.07 13.56 -8.37
N PRO A 153 -5.89 14.47 -9.35
CA PRO A 153 -6.56 14.37 -10.66
C PRO A 153 -6.16 13.11 -11.42
N GLU A 154 -7.07 12.55 -12.22
CA GLU A 154 -6.80 11.39 -13.08
C GLU A 154 -5.60 11.59 -14.02
N GLY A 155 -5.44 12.80 -14.56
CA GLY A 155 -4.28 13.16 -15.39
C GLY A 155 -2.96 13.01 -14.63
N THR A 156 -2.95 13.34 -13.32
CA THR A 156 -1.79 13.15 -12.45
C THR A 156 -1.53 11.66 -12.20
N VAL A 157 -2.57 10.84 -11.99
CA VAL A 157 -2.42 9.38 -11.88
C VAL A 157 -1.76 8.82 -13.15
N LYS A 158 -2.29 9.15 -14.33
CA LYS A 158 -1.76 8.70 -15.63
C LYS A 158 -0.30 9.11 -15.82
N SER A 159 0.06 10.35 -15.53
CA SER A 159 1.43 10.85 -15.68
C SER A 159 2.40 10.15 -14.71
N ARG A 160 2.00 9.94 -13.45
CA ARG A 160 2.78 9.21 -12.45
C ARG A 160 2.98 7.74 -12.84
N MET A 161 1.95 7.07 -13.32
CA MET A 161 2.05 5.69 -13.80
C MET A 161 2.97 5.57 -15.03
N ASN A 162 2.89 6.51 -15.97
CA ASN A 162 3.79 6.53 -17.12
C ASN A 162 5.25 6.76 -16.72
N LYS A 163 5.51 7.65 -15.76
CA LYS A 163 6.85 7.86 -15.23
C LYS A 163 7.36 6.62 -14.50
N ALA A 164 6.51 5.99 -13.68
CA ALA A 164 6.85 4.75 -12.99
C ALA A 164 7.24 3.64 -13.98
N ARG A 165 6.46 3.41 -15.03
CA ARG A 165 6.76 2.42 -16.07
C ARG A 165 8.11 2.68 -16.77
N ARG A 166 8.45 3.94 -17.04
CA ARG A 166 9.76 4.29 -17.60
C ARG A 166 10.89 3.97 -16.64
N LEU A 167 10.74 4.29 -15.36
CA LEU A 167 11.74 3.99 -14.34
C LEU A 167 11.94 2.47 -14.20
N LEU A 168 10.83 1.71 -14.12
CA LEU A 168 10.88 0.24 -14.07
C LEU A 168 11.57 -0.36 -15.31
N LYS A 169 11.33 0.21 -16.49
CA LYS A 169 11.97 -0.27 -17.72
C LYS A 169 13.48 -0.10 -17.67
N ILE A 170 13.98 1.04 -17.20
CA ILE A 170 15.43 1.32 -17.06
C ILE A 170 16.09 0.35 -16.08
N GLU A 171 15.43 -0.01 -14.98
CA GLU A 171 15.95 -0.92 -13.96
C GLU A 171 15.91 -2.40 -14.39
N LEU A 172 15.11 -2.74 -15.40
CA LEU A 172 14.96 -4.10 -15.93
C LEU A 172 15.83 -4.36 -17.17
N GLU A 173 16.39 -3.34 -17.80
CA GLU A 173 17.35 -3.42 -18.91
C GLU A 173 18.79 -3.53 -18.40
#